data_1f6fcfebf2358588bab4d38d11d6269a
#
_entry.id   1f6fcfebf2358588bab4d38d11d6269a
#
_cell.length_a   1.000
_cell.length_b   1.000
_cell.length_c   1.000
_cell.angle_alpha   90.00
_cell.angle_beta   90.00
_cell.angle_gamma   90.00
#
_symmetry.space_group_name_H-M   'P 1'
#
loop_
_entity.id
_entity.type
_entity.pdbx_description
1 polymer ?
#
loop_
_entity_poly.entity_id
_entity_poly.type
_entity_poly.pdbx_seq_one_letter_code
_entity_poly.pdbx_strand_id
1 'polypeptide(L)'
;MNKHQYTTLLGKAVRKVARLKGGGSALPGLFVEKIDPDFIKRTLSSLKRGVLVISGTNGKTTTTKIIVELLEAEGLKVFTNKTGSNFVRGVASALLGEVNIKGELDADIAVLELDEAHAVKFVDVISPDYCLLLNVMRDQLDRFSEIDKTAELLEKVAEETTSKLIVNSEDKRLVNIAKKQFDTPTNYFGFEKKLARLMPTDEELYDNAKEHERDSSIKPIVELMSLEKNKGTIKIK
;
A
#
# COMPACT_ATOMS: atom_id res chain seq x y z
N MET A 1 -19.54 -24.38 -16.80
CA MET A 1 -19.09 -23.14 -16.15
C MET A 1 -19.35 -23.28 -14.66
N ASN A 2 -18.37 -23.06 -13.82
CA ASN A 2 -18.55 -23.11 -12.37
C ASN A 2 -19.08 -21.75 -11.83
N LYS A 3 -19.52 -21.70 -10.57
CA LYS A 3 -20.09 -20.50 -9.92
C LYS A 3 -19.16 -19.27 -10.08
N HIS A 4 -17.85 -19.44 -9.94
CA HIS A 4 -16.86 -18.35 -10.01
C HIS A 4 -16.71 -17.77 -11.41
N GLN A 5 -16.79 -18.61 -12.45
CA GLN A 5 -16.78 -18.15 -13.83
C GLN A 5 -18.02 -17.32 -14.16
N TYR A 6 -19.20 -17.72 -13.66
CA TYR A 6 -20.43 -16.92 -13.79
C TYR A 6 -20.30 -15.57 -13.11
N THR A 7 -19.79 -15.53 -11.87
CA THR A 7 -19.59 -14.26 -11.16
C THR A 7 -18.62 -13.34 -11.88
N THR A 8 -17.51 -13.89 -12.40
CA THR A 8 -16.53 -13.10 -13.16
C THR A 8 -17.15 -12.53 -14.45
N LEU A 9 -17.90 -13.33 -15.19
CA LEU A 9 -18.55 -12.90 -16.43
C LEU A 9 -19.60 -11.81 -16.17
N LEU A 10 -20.45 -12.01 -15.18
CA LEU A 10 -21.46 -11.02 -14.75
C LEU A 10 -20.80 -9.74 -14.24
N GLY A 11 -19.75 -9.86 -13.42
CA GLY A 11 -18.99 -8.71 -12.91
C GLY A 11 -18.35 -7.89 -14.04
N LYS A 12 -17.79 -8.56 -15.05
CA LYS A 12 -17.27 -7.90 -16.26
C LYS A 12 -18.37 -7.19 -17.05
N ALA A 13 -19.54 -7.80 -17.18
CA ALA A 13 -20.70 -7.17 -17.84
C ALA A 13 -21.15 -5.92 -17.09
N VAL A 14 -21.30 -5.99 -15.76
CA VAL A 14 -21.64 -4.84 -14.91
C VAL A 14 -20.58 -3.74 -15.05
N ARG A 15 -19.29 -4.10 -15.05
CA ARG A 15 -18.19 -3.14 -15.24
C ARG A 15 -18.26 -2.45 -16.62
N LYS A 16 -18.57 -3.17 -17.68
CA LYS A 16 -18.73 -2.62 -19.03
C LYS A 16 -19.89 -1.61 -19.08
N VAL A 17 -21.04 -1.98 -18.50
CA VAL A 17 -22.24 -1.10 -18.43
C VAL A 17 -21.95 0.15 -17.57
N ALA A 18 -21.31 -0.01 -16.41
CA ALA A 18 -20.93 1.10 -15.54
C ALA A 18 -20.02 2.11 -16.26
N ARG A 19 -19.03 1.62 -17.01
CA ARG A 19 -18.13 2.47 -17.82
C ARG A 19 -18.87 3.24 -18.92
N LEU A 20 -19.80 2.60 -19.62
CA LEU A 20 -20.60 3.24 -20.66
C LEU A 20 -21.50 4.36 -20.13
N LYS A 21 -21.94 4.26 -18.87
CA LYS A 21 -22.76 5.26 -18.19
C LYS A 21 -21.96 6.33 -17.44
N GLY A 22 -20.63 6.37 -17.59
CA GLY A 22 -19.78 7.29 -16.84
C GLY A 22 -19.71 7.00 -15.33
N GLY A 23 -20.15 5.80 -14.92
CA GLY A 23 -20.18 5.38 -13.51
C GLY A 23 -18.81 5.10 -12.95
N GLY A 24 -18.63 5.36 -11.64
CA GLY A 24 -17.39 5.14 -10.92
C GLY A 24 -17.00 3.67 -10.79
N SER A 25 -15.74 3.44 -10.39
CA SER A 25 -15.15 2.12 -10.20
C SER A 25 -15.77 1.28 -9.06
N ALA A 26 -16.56 1.89 -8.16
CA ALA A 26 -17.11 1.23 -6.96
C ALA A 26 -18.24 0.23 -7.25
N LEU A 27 -19.09 0.50 -8.23
CA LEU A 27 -20.30 -0.27 -8.48
C LEU A 27 -20.03 -1.72 -8.92
N PRO A 28 -19.08 -1.98 -9.85
CA PRO A 28 -18.71 -3.36 -10.20
C PRO A 28 -18.12 -4.13 -9.01
N GLY A 29 -17.29 -3.46 -8.19
CA GLY A 29 -16.70 -4.05 -6.98
C GLY A 29 -17.75 -4.42 -5.95
N LEU A 30 -18.73 -3.53 -5.70
CA LEU A 30 -19.87 -3.81 -4.80
C LEU A 30 -20.68 -5.01 -5.27
N PHE A 31 -20.90 -5.13 -6.57
CA PHE A 31 -21.62 -6.26 -7.14
C PHE A 31 -20.90 -7.58 -6.87
N VAL A 32 -19.58 -7.63 -7.10
CA VAL A 32 -18.77 -8.82 -6.87
C VAL A 32 -18.68 -9.16 -5.40
N GLU A 33 -18.46 -8.18 -4.53
CA GLU A 33 -18.41 -8.34 -3.08
C GLU A 33 -19.68 -9.05 -2.54
N LYS A 34 -20.86 -8.74 -3.10
CA LYS A 34 -22.13 -9.35 -2.69
C LYS A 34 -22.34 -10.77 -3.21
N ILE A 35 -21.86 -11.08 -4.41
CA ILE A 35 -22.13 -12.37 -5.08
C ILE A 35 -21.01 -13.39 -4.82
N ASP A 36 -19.77 -12.92 -4.73
CA ASP A 36 -18.57 -13.72 -4.54
C ASP A 36 -17.62 -13.00 -3.58
N PRO A 37 -17.89 -13.02 -2.27
CA PRO A 37 -17.05 -12.35 -1.26
C PRO A 37 -15.58 -12.79 -1.29
N ASP A 38 -15.32 -14.03 -1.71
CA ASP A 38 -13.99 -14.61 -1.79
C ASP A 38 -13.23 -14.27 -3.09
N PHE A 39 -13.82 -13.47 -3.97
CA PHE A 39 -13.23 -13.15 -5.28
C PHE A 39 -11.82 -12.53 -5.16
N ILE A 40 -11.66 -11.51 -4.31
CA ILE A 40 -10.37 -10.84 -4.09
C ILE A 40 -9.36 -11.85 -3.53
N LYS A 41 -9.70 -12.51 -2.43
CA LYS A 41 -8.84 -13.49 -1.75
C LYS A 41 -8.38 -14.58 -2.71
N ARG A 42 -9.31 -15.23 -3.39
CA ARG A 42 -9.01 -16.31 -4.34
C ARG A 42 -8.11 -15.85 -5.49
N THR A 43 -8.37 -14.66 -6.04
CA THR A 43 -7.61 -14.13 -7.16
C THR A 43 -6.18 -13.76 -6.75
N LEU A 44 -6.03 -13.04 -5.64
CA LEU A 44 -4.73 -12.56 -5.18
C LEU A 44 -3.88 -13.67 -4.53
N SER A 45 -4.50 -14.62 -3.82
CA SER A 45 -3.76 -15.76 -3.22
C SER A 45 -3.13 -16.70 -4.25
N SER A 46 -3.48 -16.57 -5.54
CA SER A 46 -2.86 -17.36 -6.62
C SER A 46 -1.55 -16.77 -7.15
N LEU A 47 -1.18 -15.56 -6.71
CA LEU A 47 0.02 -14.86 -7.17
C LEU A 47 1.28 -15.49 -6.59
N LYS A 48 2.27 -15.76 -7.45
CA LYS A 48 3.53 -16.42 -7.05
C LYS A 48 4.40 -15.59 -6.10
N ARG A 49 4.33 -14.28 -6.23
CA ARG A 49 5.11 -13.30 -5.45
C ARG A 49 4.27 -12.57 -4.42
N GLY A 50 2.98 -12.92 -4.29
CA GLY A 50 2.07 -12.39 -3.28
C GLY A 50 1.60 -10.96 -3.53
N VAL A 51 1.27 -10.28 -2.43
CA VAL A 51 0.64 -8.96 -2.40
C VAL A 51 1.47 -7.99 -1.59
N LEU A 52 1.84 -6.85 -2.20
CA LEU A 52 2.43 -5.70 -1.53
C LEU A 52 1.34 -4.63 -1.34
N VAL A 53 1.07 -4.26 -0.11
CA VAL A 53 0.24 -3.10 0.25
C VAL A 53 1.14 -1.89 0.53
N ILE A 54 0.80 -0.75 -0.04
CA ILE A 54 1.47 0.54 0.19
C ILE A 54 0.45 1.47 0.85
N SER A 55 0.76 1.94 2.05
CA SER A 55 -0.11 2.84 2.81
C SER A 55 0.69 3.92 3.56
N GLY A 56 -0.02 4.90 4.08
CA GLY A 56 0.52 6.09 4.75
C GLY A 56 -0.13 7.36 4.23
N THR A 57 0.03 8.47 4.91
CA THR A 57 -0.68 9.72 4.59
C THR A 57 -0.30 10.26 3.21
N ASN A 58 0.99 10.39 2.93
CA ASN A 58 1.49 11.01 1.71
C ASN A 58 2.41 10.10 0.89
N GLY A 59 2.46 10.33 -0.44
CA GLY A 59 3.39 9.67 -1.34
C GLY A 59 2.94 8.32 -1.89
N LYS A 60 1.80 7.77 -1.46
CA LYS A 60 1.27 6.46 -1.88
C LYS A 60 1.32 6.25 -3.39
N THR A 61 0.65 7.10 -4.15
CA THR A 61 0.53 6.96 -5.61
C THR A 61 1.88 7.05 -6.34
N THR A 62 2.74 7.97 -5.92
CA THR A 62 4.06 8.13 -6.53
C THR A 62 4.94 6.92 -6.25
N THR A 63 4.96 6.47 -5.01
CA THR A 63 5.72 5.28 -4.59
C THR A 63 5.22 4.03 -5.29
N THR A 64 3.90 3.84 -5.39
CA THR A 64 3.29 2.72 -6.11
C THR A 64 3.76 2.68 -7.56
N LYS A 65 3.72 3.82 -8.28
CA LYS A 65 4.17 3.90 -9.67
C LYS A 65 5.65 3.53 -9.81
N ILE A 66 6.51 4.07 -8.95
CA ILE A 66 7.95 3.78 -8.98
C ILE A 66 8.20 2.29 -8.76
N ILE A 67 7.54 1.68 -7.77
CA ILE A 67 7.72 0.26 -7.47
C ILE A 67 7.21 -0.61 -8.62
N VAL A 68 6.06 -0.27 -9.21
CA VAL A 68 5.53 -0.99 -10.38
C VAL A 68 6.52 -0.94 -11.53
N GLU A 69 7.03 0.25 -11.89
CA GLU A 69 8.01 0.40 -12.97
C GLU A 69 9.31 -0.38 -12.71
N LEU A 70 9.81 -0.39 -11.46
CA LEU A 70 11.00 -1.15 -11.09
C LEU A 70 10.77 -2.66 -11.22
N LEU A 71 9.65 -3.18 -10.73
CA LEU A 71 9.32 -4.60 -10.81
C LEU A 71 9.09 -5.06 -12.26
N GLU A 72 8.44 -4.23 -13.07
CA GLU A 72 8.25 -4.48 -14.50
C GLU A 72 9.60 -4.46 -15.26
N ALA A 73 10.52 -3.57 -14.90
CA ALA A 73 11.87 -3.54 -15.46
C ALA A 73 12.68 -4.80 -15.11
N GLU A 74 12.39 -5.44 -13.96
CA GLU A 74 12.94 -6.75 -13.58
C GLU A 74 12.23 -7.94 -14.26
N GLY A 75 11.28 -7.66 -15.17
CA GLY A 75 10.57 -8.67 -15.95
C GLY A 75 9.36 -9.30 -15.25
N LEU A 76 8.89 -8.75 -14.13
CA LEU A 76 7.70 -9.23 -13.44
C LEU A 76 6.43 -8.66 -14.06
N LYS A 77 5.37 -9.44 -14.11
CA LYS A 77 4.02 -8.96 -14.42
C LYS A 77 3.39 -8.42 -13.15
N VAL A 78 3.07 -7.13 -13.14
CA VAL A 78 2.55 -6.46 -11.96
C VAL A 78 1.07 -6.12 -12.14
N PHE A 79 0.24 -6.55 -11.20
CA PHE A 79 -1.12 -6.02 -11.05
C PHE A 79 -1.11 -4.84 -10.09
N THR A 80 -1.79 -3.75 -10.43
CA THR A 80 -1.98 -2.61 -9.54
C THR A 80 -3.38 -2.02 -9.66
N ASN A 81 -3.91 -1.48 -8.57
CA ASN A 81 -5.13 -0.71 -8.60
C ASN A 81 -4.84 0.69 -9.15
N LYS A 82 -5.63 1.13 -10.15
CA LYS A 82 -5.46 2.46 -10.74
C LYS A 82 -5.78 3.55 -9.73
N THR A 83 -5.14 4.70 -9.89
CA THR A 83 -5.39 5.93 -9.11
C THR A 83 -6.89 6.17 -8.90
N GLY A 84 -7.29 6.45 -7.66
CA GLY A 84 -8.69 6.65 -7.29
C GLY A 84 -9.47 5.37 -6.93
N SER A 85 -8.83 4.20 -6.96
CA SER A 85 -9.42 2.92 -6.57
C SER A 85 -8.75 2.33 -5.32
N ASN A 86 -8.42 3.20 -4.36
CA ASN A 86 -7.66 2.89 -3.14
C ASN A 86 -8.50 2.28 -1.99
N PHE A 87 -9.63 1.68 -2.32
CA PHE A 87 -10.55 1.00 -1.41
C PHE A 87 -10.87 -0.41 -1.92
N VAL A 88 -11.31 -1.31 -1.05
CA VAL A 88 -11.53 -2.75 -1.34
C VAL A 88 -12.36 -3.00 -2.61
N ARG A 89 -13.50 -2.29 -2.75
CA ARG A 89 -14.34 -2.38 -3.95
C ARG A 89 -13.65 -1.88 -5.21
N GLY A 90 -12.73 -0.92 -5.07
CA GLY A 90 -11.88 -0.43 -6.15
C GLY A 90 -10.92 -1.51 -6.63
N VAL A 91 -10.28 -2.22 -5.69
CA VAL A 91 -9.42 -3.37 -5.99
C VAL A 91 -10.21 -4.47 -6.71
N ALA A 92 -11.40 -4.84 -6.20
CA ALA A 92 -12.27 -5.82 -6.86
C ALA A 92 -12.63 -5.42 -8.29
N SER A 93 -12.98 -4.14 -8.49
CA SER A 93 -13.29 -3.61 -9.83
C SER A 93 -12.08 -3.59 -10.77
N ALA A 94 -10.89 -3.30 -10.26
CA ALA A 94 -9.65 -3.36 -11.02
C ALA A 94 -9.34 -4.79 -11.44
N LEU A 95 -9.42 -5.75 -10.50
CA LEU A 95 -9.25 -7.17 -10.76
C LEU A 95 -10.19 -7.69 -11.84
N LEU A 96 -11.48 -7.32 -11.79
CA LEU A 96 -12.44 -7.67 -12.84
C LEU A 96 -12.02 -7.21 -14.24
N GLY A 97 -11.20 -6.16 -14.32
CA GLY A 97 -10.68 -5.68 -15.57
C GLY A 97 -9.58 -6.54 -16.17
N GLU A 98 -8.78 -7.12 -15.31
CA GLU A 98 -7.52 -7.79 -15.67
C GLU A 98 -7.66 -9.32 -15.71
N VAL A 99 -8.52 -9.93 -14.86
CA VAL A 99 -8.73 -11.39 -14.88
C VAL A 99 -9.31 -11.85 -16.23
N ASN A 100 -8.99 -13.05 -16.63
CA ASN A 100 -9.63 -13.69 -17.78
C ASN A 100 -11.06 -14.14 -17.44
N ILE A 101 -11.76 -14.80 -18.38
CA ILE A 101 -13.14 -15.31 -18.15
C ILE A 101 -13.21 -16.46 -17.14
N LYS A 102 -12.09 -17.10 -16.84
CA LYS A 102 -12.00 -18.13 -15.79
C LYS A 102 -11.78 -17.52 -14.39
N GLY A 103 -11.52 -16.21 -14.31
CA GLY A 103 -11.19 -15.50 -13.08
C GLY A 103 -9.71 -15.58 -12.70
N GLU A 104 -8.83 -15.98 -13.64
CA GLU A 104 -7.39 -16.05 -13.44
C GLU A 104 -6.74 -14.71 -13.78
N LEU A 105 -5.81 -14.26 -12.93
CA LEU A 105 -5.02 -13.04 -13.11
C LEU A 105 -3.64 -13.40 -13.65
N ASP A 106 -3.28 -12.85 -14.81
CA ASP A 106 -1.95 -13.00 -15.39
C ASP A 106 -0.99 -11.96 -14.79
N ALA A 107 -0.58 -12.17 -13.56
CA ALA A 107 0.39 -11.37 -12.85
C ALA A 107 1.24 -12.24 -11.91
N ASP A 108 2.46 -11.77 -11.61
CA ASP A 108 3.35 -12.43 -10.66
C ASP A 108 3.15 -11.86 -9.24
N ILE A 109 2.89 -10.55 -9.14
CA ILE A 109 2.72 -9.81 -7.89
C ILE A 109 1.60 -8.78 -8.02
N ALA A 110 0.92 -8.49 -6.91
CA ALA A 110 0.04 -7.33 -6.80
C ALA A 110 0.70 -6.23 -5.98
N VAL A 111 0.71 -5.00 -6.49
CA VAL A 111 1.16 -3.79 -5.77
C VAL A 111 -0.04 -2.88 -5.61
N LEU A 112 -0.53 -2.76 -4.39
CA LEU A 112 -1.79 -2.08 -4.09
C LEU A 112 -1.57 -0.82 -3.26
N GLU A 113 -2.03 0.30 -3.79
CA GLU A 113 -2.17 1.55 -3.06
C GLU A 113 -3.48 1.53 -2.29
N LEU A 114 -3.42 1.62 -0.96
CA LEU A 114 -4.60 1.65 -0.12
C LEU A 114 -4.54 2.82 0.87
N ASP A 115 -5.67 3.51 1.01
CA ASP A 115 -5.91 4.47 2.08
C ASP A 115 -5.97 3.72 3.42
N GLU A 116 -5.53 4.32 4.50
CA GLU A 116 -5.31 3.70 5.80
C GLU A 116 -6.57 2.97 6.33
N ALA A 117 -7.73 3.65 6.29
CA ALA A 117 -9.00 3.06 6.72
C ALA A 117 -9.46 1.91 5.80
N HIS A 118 -9.09 1.96 4.52
CA HIS A 118 -9.42 0.93 3.55
C HIS A 118 -8.40 -0.21 3.55
N ALA A 119 -7.15 0.06 3.94
CA ALA A 119 -6.14 -0.97 4.14
C ALA A 119 -6.54 -1.94 5.26
N VAL A 120 -7.09 -1.43 6.37
CA VAL A 120 -7.65 -2.28 7.45
C VAL A 120 -8.75 -3.20 6.90
N LYS A 121 -9.71 -2.68 6.14
CA LYS A 121 -10.77 -3.51 5.54
C LYS A 121 -10.24 -4.51 4.51
N PHE A 122 -9.12 -4.20 3.88
CA PHE A 122 -8.48 -5.10 2.93
C PHE A 122 -7.81 -6.27 3.65
N VAL A 123 -7.11 -6.03 4.76
CA VAL A 123 -6.46 -7.10 5.53
C VAL A 123 -7.47 -8.04 6.20
N ASP A 124 -8.69 -7.58 6.47
CA ASP A 124 -9.81 -8.45 6.88
C ASP A 124 -10.18 -9.48 5.79
N VAL A 125 -9.88 -9.18 4.52
CA VAL A 125 -10.16 -10.07 3.37
C VAL A 125 -8.98 -10.97 3.04
N ILE A 126 -7.76 -10.41 3.04
CA ILE A 126 -6.52 -11.13 2.73
C ILE A 126 -5.35 -10.46 3.43
N SER A 127 -4.57 -11.23 4.18
CA SER A 127 -3.31 -10.79 4.77
C SER A 127 -2.27 -10.55 3.67
N PRO A 128 -1.65 -9.37 3.56
CA PRO A 128 -0.63 -9.10 2.57
C PRO A 128 0.68 -9.83 2.89
N ASP A 129 1.44 -10.20 1.87
CA ASP A 129 2.79 -10.75 2.05
C ASP A 129 3.76 -9.63 2.46
N TYR A 130 3.60 -8.46 1.89
CA TYR A 130 4.46 -7.30 2.13
C TYR A 130 3.63 -6.07 2.44
N CYS A 131 4.10 -5.25 3.38
CA CYS A 131 3.51 -3.95 3.64
C CYS A 131 4.60 -2.87 3.67
N LEU A 132 4.40 -1.79 2.90
CA LEU A 132 5.24 -0.61 2.89
C LEU A 132 4.50 0.55 3.55
N LEU A 133 5.00 0.99 4.70
CA LEU A 133 4.49 2.13 5.46
C LEU A 133 5.35 3.37 5.22
N LEU A 134 4.75 4.39 4.62
CA LEU A 134 5.47 5.56 4.15
C LEU A 134 5.64 6.65 5.22
N ASN A 135 4.53 7.09 5.81
CA ASN A 135 4.51 8.14 6.83
C ASN A 135 3.14 8.25 7.49
N VAL A 136 3.12 8.88 8.66
CA VAL A 136 1.93 9.34 9.38
C VAL A 136 2.07 10.85 9.57
N MET A 137 1.34 11.62 8.79
CA MET A 137 1.40 13.09 8.79
C MET A 137 0.02 13.68 9.04
N ARG A 138 -0.02 14.93 9.49
CA ARG A 138 -1.27 15.69 9.59
C ARG A 138 -1.80 15.96 8.19
N ASP A 139 -3.07 15.67 7.94
CA ASP A 139 -3.77 16.24 6.81
C ASP A 139 -4.18 17.67 7.15
N GLN A 140 -4.29 18.57 6.15
CA GLN A 140 -4.41 20.02 6.32
C GLN A 140 -5.60 20.50 7.19
N LEU A 141 -6.50 19.59 7.56
CA LEU A 141 -7.74 19.88 8.31
C LEU A 141 -7.80 19.24 9.70
N ASP A 142 -6.74 18.53 10.16
CA ASP A 142 -6.90 17.55 11.22
C ASP A 142 -6.40 17.94 12.60
N ARG A 143 -7.16 17.46 13.60
CA ARG A 143 -6.91 17.57 15.02
C ARG A 143 -5.94 16.47 15.49
N PHE A 144 -5.22 16.68 16.58
CA PHE A 144 -4.26 15.73 17.17
C PHE A 144 -4.76 14.27 17.28
N SER A 145 -6.07 14.07 17.51
CA SER A 145 -6.67 12.73 17.65
C SER A 145 -6.71 11.90 16.36
N GLU A 146 -6.54 12.52 15.20
CA GLU A 146 -6.63 11.81 13.91
C GLU A 146 -5.30 11.17 13.51
N ILE A 147 -4.18 11.77 13.88
CA ILE A 147 -2.85 11.20 13.66
C ILE A 147 -2.67 9.88 14.39
N ASP A 148 -3.04 9.85 15.68
CA ASP A 148 -2.93 8.63 16.48
C ASP A 148 -3.86 7.55 15.96
N LYS A 149 -5.06 7.92 15.51
CA LYS A 149 -5.98 7.00 14.86
C LYS A 149 -5.43 6.46 13.53
N THR A 150 -4.78 7.29 12.74
CA THR A 150 -4.10 6.86 11.51
C THR A 150 -2.98 5.87 11.83
N ALA A 151 -2.18 6.13 12.86
CA ALA A 151 -1.16 5.20 13.31
C ALA A 151 -1.75 3.87 13.78
N GLU A 152 -2.86 3.87 14.53
CA GLU A 152 -3.58 2.65 14.93
C GLU A 152 -4.10 1.83 13.73
N LEU A 153 -4.58 2.50 12.68
CA LEU A 153 -5.01 1.81 11.46
C LEU A 153 -3.83 1.15 10.74
N LEU A 154 -2.71 1.86 10.61
CA LEU A 154 -1.50 1.30 9.99
C LEU A 154 -0.88 0.17 10.83
N GLU A 155 -1.00 0.24 12.15
CA GLU A 155 -0.59 -0.84 13.04
C GLU A 155 -1.33 -2.14 12.74
N LYS A 156 -2.66 -2.11 12.59
CA LYS A 156 -3.46 -3.29 12.21
C LYS A 156 -3.02 -3.88 10.87
N VAL A 157 -2.66 -3.03 9.90
CA VAL A 157 -2.16 -3.51 8.60
C VAL A 157 -0.77 -4.16 8.76
N ALA A 158 0.09 -3.59 9.61
CA ALA A 158 1.40 -4.16 9.91
C ALA A 158 1.29 -5.52 10.59
N GLU A 159 0.39 -5.66 11.57
CA GLU A 159 0.13 -6.89 12.31
C GLU A 159 -0.32 -8.05 11.38
N GLU A 160 -1.16 -7.75 10.39
CA GLU A 160 -1.66 -8.74 9.44
C GLU A 160 -0.69 -9.08 8.29
N THR A 161 0.48 -8.42 8.23
CA THR A 161 1.50 -8.67 7.20
C THR A 161 2.26 -9.96 7.50
N THR A 162 2.43 -10.83 6.49
CA THR A 162 2.90 -12.20 6.73
C THR A 162 4.39 -12.43 6.45
N SER A 163 5.00 -11.72 5.49
CA SER A 163 6.38 -12.00 5.06
C SER A 163 7.36 -10.91 5.39
N LYS A 164 7.04 -9.64 5.12
CA LYS A 164 7.96 -8.51 5.36
C LYS A 164 7.23 -7.19 5.57
N LEU A 165 7.58 -6.50 6.65
CA LEU A 165 7.21 -5.12 6.88
C LEU A 165 8.35 -4.20 6.44
N ILE A 166 8.05 -3.13 5.71
CA ILE A 166 9.01 -2.14 5.21
C ILE A 166 8.57 -0.78 5.74
N VAL A 167 9.43 -0.15 6.53
CA VAL A 167 9.05 1.00 7.37
C VAL A 167 10.00 2.17 7.18
N ASN A 168 9.45 3.36 7.08
CA ASN A 168 10.22 4.60 7.12
C ASN A 168 10.82 4.81 8.53
N SER A 169 12.15 4.80 8.61
CA SER A 169 12.88 5.00 9.88
C SER A 169 12.83 6.44 10.40
N GLU A 170 12.42 7.37 9.58
CA GLU A 170 12.33 8.79 9.96
C GLU A 170 10.98 9.14 10.61
N ASP A 171 10.01 8.26 10.50
CA ASP A 171 8.70 8.43 11.16
C ASP A 171 8.67 7.67 12.48
N LYS A 172 8.69 8.40 13.59
CA LYS A 172 8.71 7.84 14.95
C LYS A 172 7.48 6.97 15.26
N ARG A 173 6.31 7.31 14.70
CA ARG A 173 5.08 6.53 14.90
C ARG A 173 5.20 5.18 14.22
N LEU A 174 5.68 5.17 12.98
CA LEU A 174 5.92 3.94 12.24
C LEU A 174 7.00 3.07 12.88
N VAL A 175 8.08 3.69 13.39
CA VAL A 175 9.11 3.00 14.15
C VAL A 175 8.54 2.36 15.42
N ASN A 176 7.68 3.06 16.14
CA ASN A 176 7.02 2.52 17.33
C ASN A 176 6.08 1.35 17.00
N ILE A 177 5.35 1.41 15.88
CA ILE A 177 4.55 0.29 15.36
C ILE A 177 5.47 -0.92 15.13
N ALA A 178 6.55 -0.73 14.37
CA ALA A 178 7.47 -1.81 14.02
C ALA A 178 8.17 -2.45 15.22
N LYS A 179 8.33 -1.70 16.33
CA LYS A 179 8.92 -2.20 17.58
C LYS A 179 7.97 -3.06 18.43
N LYS A 180 6.68 -3.13 18.11
CA LYS A 180 5.71 -3.93 18.87
C LYS A 180 5.90 -5.45 18.72
N GLN A 181 7.00 -5.88 18.12
CA GLN A 181 7.40 -7.29 18.01
C GLN A 181 6.37 -8.17 17.29
N PHE A 182 5.98 -7.75 16.09
CA PHE A 182 5.28 -8.65 15.19
C PHE A 182 6.19 -9.81 14.79
N ASP A 183 5.63 -10.98 14.53
CA ASP A 183 6.40 -12.14 14.03
C ASP A 183 7.02 -11.88 12.65
N THR A 184 6.60 -10.82 11.99
CA THR A 184 7.04 -10.43 10.64
C THR A 184 8.35 -9.63 10.68
N PRO A 185 9.39 -10.08 9.96
CA PRO A 185 10.65 -9.35 9.88
C PRO A 185 10.47 -7.95 9.31
N THR A 186 11.07 -6.96 9.97
CA THR A 186 11.00 -5.56 9.55
C THR A 186 12.29 -5.08 8.92
N ASN A 187 12.16 -4.43 7.77
CA ASN A 187 13.20 -3.68 7.11
C ASN A 187 12.90 -2.18 7.17
N TYR A 188 13.96 -1.38 7.33
CA TYR A 188 13.81 0.06 7.38
C TYR A 188 14.44 0.74 6.16
N PHE A 189 13.82 1.83 5.70
CA PHE A 189 14.40 2.77 4.76
C PHE A 189 14.43 4.17 5.37
N GLY A 190 15.34 5.02 4.89
CA GLY A 190 15.48 6.37 5.43
C GLY A 190 16.49 7.19 4.65
N PHE A 191 17.01 8.23 5.28
CA PHE A 191 18.01 9.10 4.69
C PHE A 191 19.15 9.43 5.67
N GLU A 192 20.28 9.86 5.14
CA GLU A 192 21.41 10.27 5.96
C GLU A 192 21.10 11.55 6.76
N LYS A 193 21.57 11.63 8.00
CA LYS A 193 21.28 12.73 8.95
C LYS A 193 21.47 14.13 8.35
N LYS A 194 22.46 14.30 7.46
CA LYS A 194 22.71 15.60 6.78
C LYS A 194 21.54 16.09 5.93
N LEU A 195 20.62 15.18 5.51
CA LEU A 195 19.45 15.51 4.70
C LEU A 195 18.22 15.88 5.56
N ALA A 196 18.27 15.71 6.87
CA ALA A 196 17.13 15.95 7.76
C ALA A 196 16.54 17.36 7.58
N ARG A 197 17.40 18.39 7.42
CA ARG A 197 16.94 19.78 7.20
C ARG A 197 16.14 19.98 5.90
N LEU A 198 16.32 19.08 4.90
CA LEU A 198 15.58 19.14 3.63
C LEU A 198 14.28 18.33 3.69
N MET A 199 14.11 17.50 4.69
CA MET A 199 12.99 16.56 4.87
C MET A 199 12.50 16.60 6.33
N PRO A 200 11.95 17.75 6.76
CA PRO A 200 11.48 17.90 8.15
C PRO A 200 10.33 16.91 8.43
N THR A 201 10.27 16.42 9.65
CA THR A 201 9.16 15.59 10.14
C THR A 201 7.92 16.45 10.42
N ASP A 202 6.77 15.79 10.58
CA ASP A 202 5.52 16.48 10.97
C ASP A 202 5.66 17.24 12.31
N GLU A 203 6.35 16.62 13.28
CA GLU A 203 6.61 17.23 14.60
C GLU A 203 7.51 18.47 14.51
N GLU A 204 8.51 18.47 13.63
CA GLU A 204 9.38 19.62 13.38
C GLU A 204 8.65 20.77 12.69
N LEU A 205 7.70 20.46 11.79
CA LEU A 205 6.93 21.47 11.06
C LEU A 205 5.86 22.17 11.93
N TYR A 206 5.21 21.45 12.83
CA TYR A 206 4.01 21.93 13.53
C TYR A 206 4.17 22.12 15.03
N ASP A 207 5.06 21.40 15.68
CA ASP A 207 5.16 21.41 17.15
C ASP A 207 6.39 22.18 17.66
N ASN A 208 7.16 22.88 16.80
CA ASN A 208 8.45 23.51 17.16
C ASN A 208 9.37 22.53 17.91
N ALA A 209 9.24 21.23 17.64
CA ALA A 209 10.05 20.22 18.28
C ALA A 209 11.53 20.46 17.96
N LYS A 210 12.38 20.33 18.96
CA LYS A 210 13.82 20.24 18.75
C LYS A 210 14.10 19.09 17.79
N GLU A 211 15.17 19.21 16.99
CA GLU A 211 15.60 18.26 15.98
C GLU A 211 15.21 16.81 16.31
N HIS A 212 14.53 16.13 15.38
CA HIS A 212 14.14 14.74 15.53
C HIS A 212 15.38 13.86 15.76
N GLU A 213 15.49 13.26 16.93
CA GLU A 213 16.52 12.26 17.19
C GLU A 213 16.05 10.93 16.61
N ARG A 214 16.70 10.52 15.49
CA ARG A 214 16.56 9.17 14.95
C ARG A 214 17.00 8.16 16.01
N ASP A 215 16.24 7.10 16.17
CA ASP A 215 16.66 5.98 16.98
C ASP A 215 17.94 5.34 16.40
N SER A 216 19.04 5.50 17.11
CA SER A 216 20.37 5.02 16.69
C SER A 216 20.47 3.49 16.62
N SER A 217 19.53 2.77 17.22
CA SER A 217 19.46 1.30 17.13
C SER A 217 18.95 0.82 15.76
N ILE A 218 18.25 1.68 15.01
CA ILE A 218 17.70 1.36 13.71
C ILE A 218 18.75 1.60 12.62
N LYS A 219 18.99 0.55 11.82
CA LYS A 219 19.89 0.61 10.68
C LYS A 219 19.10 0.39 9.39
N PRO A 220 18.76 1.45 8.65
CA PRO A 220 18.08 1.31 7.36
C PRO A 220 18.89 0.43 6.40
N ILE A 221 18.20 -0.44 5.66
CA ILE A 221 18.82 -1.21 4.57
C ILE A 221 18.93 -0.40 3.28
N VAL A 222 18.05 0.59 3.11
CA VAL A 222 18.08 1.55 2.01
C VAL A 222 18.14 2.95 2.60
N GLU A 223 19.16 3.71 2.20
CA GLU A 223 19.45 5.03 2.76
C GLU A 223 19.75 6.03 1.64
N LEU A 224 18.98 7.15 1.58
CA LEU A 224 19.28 8.25 0.69
C LEU A 224 20.49 9.01 1.22
N MET A 225 21.58 9.04 0.45
CA MET A 225 22.87 9.60 0.86
C MET A 225 23.07 11.05 0.42
N SER A 226 22.51 11.44 -0.72
CA SER A 226 22.56 12.81 -1.23
C SER A 226 21.38 13.09 -2.15
N LEU A 227 21.00 14.35 -2.20
CA LEU A 227 19.96 14.86 -3.09
C LEU A 227 20.48 16.15 -3.73
N GLU A 228 20.65 16.13 -5.04
CA GLU A 228 20.97 17.30 -5.88
C GLU A 228 19.82 17.48 -6.86
N LYS A 229 19.50 18.72 -7.22
CA LYS A 229 18.31 19.14 -8.04
C LYS A 229 17.52 18.03 -8.76
N ASN A 230 18.18 17.10 -9.46
CA ASN A 230 17.54 16.01 -10.22
C ASN A 230 18.27 14.65 -10.06
N LYS A 231 19.14 14.52 -9.07
CA LYS A 231 19.91 13.26 -8.82
C LYS A 231 19.94 12.97 -7.33
N GLY A 232 19.62 11.73 -6.99
CA GLY A 232 19.80 11.20 -5.65
C GLY A 232 20.77 10.04 -5.67
N THR A 233 21.57 9.90 -4.62
CA THR A 233 22.41 8.73 -4.41
C THR A 233 21.82 7.91 -3.29
N ILE A 234 21.55 6.63 -3.55
CA ILE A 234 21.04 5.67 -2.56
C ILE A 234 22.15 4.67 -2.22
N LYS A 235 22.18 4.27 -0.95
CA LYS A 235 23.00 3.15 -0.47
C LYS A 235 22.07 2.01 -0.09
N ILE A 236 22.34 0.84 -0.62
CA ILE A 236 21.69 -0.42 -0.26
C ILE A 236 22.69 -1.27 0.50
N LYS A 237 22.27 -1.85 1.63
CA LYS A 237 23.12 -2.70 2.50
C LYS A 237 22.69 -4.15 2.42
#